data_033aabf7b7a9f559f6c13ebc144c7e7c
#
_entry.id   033aabf7b7a9f559f6c13ebc144c7e7c
#
_cell.length_a   1.000
_cell.length_b   1.000
_cell.length_c   1.000
_cell.angle_alpha   90.00
_cell.angle_beta   90.00
_cell.angle_gamma   90.00
#
_symmetry.space_group_name_H-M   'P 1'
#
loop_
_entity.id
_entity.type
_entity.pdbx_description
1 polymer ?
#
loop_
_entity_poly.entity_id
_entity_poly.type
_entity_poly.pdbx_seq_one_letter_code
_entity_poly.pdbx_strand_id
1 'polypeptide(L)'
;TSSISEQDTQGPKSEVSPSTSVVTAEQQQEEPIRLQRMPAAPSPTIQSISLAVPKPRAHQLNIKSFTSPTQCSHCTSLMVGLVRQGYACDVCSFACHVSCKDSAPQVCPIPPEQAKRPLGVDVQRGIGTAYKGYVKVPKPTGVKKGWQRAYAVVCDCKLFLYDVPEGKSTQPGVVASQVLDLRDEDFCVSSVLASDVIHATRKDIPCIFRVTASLLGLPSKSCSLLILTENENEKRKWVGILEGLQSILHKNRLKNQVVHIPQEAYDSTLPLIKASLAAAIVDRDRIAIGSEEGLYVIEVTRDVIVRAADCKKVYQIELAPKEKIIILVCGRNHHVHLYPWASLDGSEGNFDMKLAETKGCQLITTGALRKSSSTCLFVAVKRQVFCYEIHRTKPFHKKFSEIQAPGTVQWMAVFKDKLCVGYLSGFSLLPIQGDGQSINLVNPNDPSLIFLSQQSFDALCAVELSNEEFLLCFSHMGVYVDSQGRRSRMQELMWPATPVAC
;
A
#
# COMPACT_ATOMS: atom_id res chain seq x y z
N THR A 1 36.42 31.38 36.69
CA THR A 1 37.33 32.46 36.32
C THR A 1 37.57 32.43 34.82
N SER A 2 37.23 33.58 34.17
CA SER A 2 37.63 34.03 32.82
C SER A 2 36.86 33.39 31.69
N SER A 3 35.80 33.96 31.12
CA SER A 3 35.52 35.17 30.27
C SER A 3 36.50 35.38 29.13
N ILE A 4 35.93 35.51 27.95
CA ILE A 4 36.26 36.32 26.77
C ILE A 4 35.66 35.61 25.53
N SER A 5 34.91 36.09 24.67
CA SER A 5 34.30 37.29 24.12
C SER A 5 33.87 36.97 22.69
N GLU A 6 32.77 37.55 22.34
CA GLU A 6 32.10 37.52 21.02
C GLU A 6 33.03 38.04 19.89
N GLN A 7 32.84 37.43 18.69
CA GLN A 7 32.95 38.21 17.46
C GLN A 7 31.99 37.68 16.40
N ASP A 8 31.04 38.53 16.03
CA ASP A 8 30.18 38.47 14.86
C ASP A 8 31.00 38.43 13.56
N THR A 9 30.63 37.51 12.67
CA THR A 9 30.85 37.72 11.24
C THR A 9 29.62 37.18 10.48
N GLN A 10 28.85 38.12 9.97
CA GLN A 10 27.82 37.94 8.97
C GLN A 10 28.43 37.45 7.66
N GLY A 11 27.98 36.28 7.17
CA GLY A 11 28.22 35.81 5.81
C GLY A 11 26.87 35.70 5.06
N PRO A 12 26.84 35.85 3.76
CA PRO A 12 25.60 36.12 3.03
C PRO A 12 24.70 34.90 2.88
N LYS A 13 23.40 35.16 3.01
CA LYS A 13 22.32 34.21 2.70
C LYS A 13 22.35 33.89 1.21
N SER A 14 22.70 32.65 0.87
CA SER A 14 22.39 32.08 -0.43
C SER A 14 21.08 31.36 -0.34
N GLU A 15 20.05 31.85 -1.00
CA GLU A 15 18.82 31.15 -1.27
C GLU A 15 19.13 29.94 -2.19
N VAL A 16 19.06 28.76 -1.67
CA VAL A 16 19.14 27.53 -2.45
C VAL A 16 17.71 27.13 -2.79
N SER A 17 17.31 27.38 -4.01
CA SER A 17 16.11 26.80 -4.60
C SER A 17 16.25 25.27 -4.64
N PRO A 18 15.21 24.48 -4.28
CA PRO A 18 15.30 23.04 -4.34
C PRO A 18 15.35 22.56 -5.80
N SER A 19 16.49 22.05 -6.21
CA SER A 19 16.63 21.40 -7.51
C SER A 19 15.92 20.05 -7.49
N THR A 20 14.91 19.93 -8.33
CA THR A 20 14.20 18.67 -8.59
C THR A 20 15.11 17.74 -9.38
N SER A 21 15.63 16.70 -8.74
CA SER A 21 16.46 15.70 -9.40
C SER A 21 15.59 14.65 -10.08
N VAL A 22 15.52 14.67 -11.39
CA VAL A 22 14.82 13.65 -12.21
C VAL A 22 15.86 12.78 -12.88
N VAL A 23 15.76 11.47 -12.68
CA VAL A 23 16.59 10.50 -13.42
C VAL A 23 15.89 10.20 -14.74
N THR A 24 16.46 10.68 -15.84
CA THR A 24 15.92 10.47 -17.20
C THR A 24 16.81 9.51 -17.99
N ALA A 25 16.19 8.63 -18.76
CA ALA A 25 16.87 7.84 -19.77
C ALA A 25 17.02 8.69 -21.03
N GLU A 26 18.26 9.04 -21.40
CA GLU A 26 18.55 9.69 -22.66
C GLU A 26 18.17 8.77 -23.83
N GLN A 27 17.24 9.22 -24.66
CA GLN A 27 17.05 8.66 -26.00
C GLN A 27 18.05 9.32 -26.94
N GLN A 28 18.94 8.54 -27.52
CA GLN A 28 19.81 9.01 -28.60
C GLN A 28 18.93 9.53 -29.76
N GLN A 29 19.03 10.80 -30.05
CA GLN A 29 18.51 11.40 -31.28
C GLN A 29 19.42 10.95 -32.41
N GLU A 30 18.86 10.24 -33.39
CA GLU A 30 19.48 10.07 -34.70
C GLU A 30 19.48 11.42 -35.40
N GLU A 31 20.66 11.87 -35.83
CA GLU A 31 20.81 13.06 -36.64
C GLU A 31 20.13 12.87 -38.03
N PRO A 32 19.44 13.89 -38.56
CA PRO A 32 18.82 13.79 -39.87
C PRO A 32 19.86 13.95 -40.97
N ILE A 33 19.89 12.95 -41.89
CA ILE A 33 20.67 12.96 -43.12
C ILE A 33 20.28 14.18 -43.98
N ARG A 34 21.27 14.97 -44.34
CA ARG A 34 21.14 16.15 -45.18
C ARG A 34 20.92 15.74 -46.63
N LEU A 35 19.69 15.89 -47.12
CA LEU A 35 19.37 15.69 -48.57
C LEU A 35 19.60 17.01 -49.34
N GLN A 36 20.39 16.90 -50.38
CA GLN A 36 20.70 17.99 -51.32
C GLN A 36 19.46 18.44 -52.08
N ARG A 37 19.31 19.75 -52.25
CA ARG A 37 18.25 20.37 -53.05
C ARG A 37 18.42 20.06 -54.54
N MET A 38 17.34 19.59 -55.14
CA MET A 38 17.14 19.65 -56.60
C MET A 38 16.11 20.76 -56.95
N PRO A 39 16.18 21.38 -58.16
CA PRO A 39 15.41 22.58 -58.45
C PRO A 39 13.96 22.30 -58.79
N ALA A 40 13.13 23.31 -58.51
CA ALA A 40 11.67 23.27 -58.55
C ALA A 40 11.11 23.21 -59.97
N ALA A 41 10.08 22.37 -60.19
CA ALA A 41 9.16 22.43 -61.29
C ALA A 41 7.86 23.16 -60.91
N PRO A 42 7.13 23.81 -61.82
CA PRO A 42 6.05 24.74 -61.48
C PRO A 42 4.78 24.06 -60.96
N SER A 43 4.15 24.65 -59.98
CA SER A 43 2.98 24.22 -59.23
C SER A 43 1.71 24.25 -60.08
N PRO A 44 0.80 23.25 -59.97
CA PRO A 44 -0.59 23.43 -60.32
C PRO A 44 -1.35 24.04 -59.10
N THR A 45 -2.17 24.99 -59.36
CA THR A 45 -3.08 25.68 -58.44
C THR A 45 -4.02 24.66 -57.80
N ILE A 46 -3.79 24.34 -56.52
CA ILE A 46 -4.70 23.53 -55.71
C ILE A 46 -5.66 24.46 -55.01
N GLN A 47 -6.94 24.33 -55.34
CA GLN A 47 -8.06 24.92 -54.61
C GLN A 47 -7.96 24.51 -53.13
N SER A 48 -7.97 25.52 -52.25
CA SER A 48 -7.97 25.34 -50.79
C SER A 48 -9.20 24.58 -50.35
N ILE A 49 -9.06 23.26 -50.19
CA ILE A 49 -10.02 22.51 -49.39
C ILE A 49 -9.74 22.90 -47.93
N SER A 50 -10.60 23.72 -47.38
CA SER A 50 -10.63 24.00 -45.94
C SER A 50 -10.94 22.70 -45.22
N LEU A 51 -9.92 21.97 -44.81
CA LEU A 51 -10.05 20.90 -43.84
C LEU A 51 -10.52 21.54 -42.53
N ALA A 52 -11.82 21.42 -42.25
CA ALA A 52 -12.38 21.81 -40.98
C ALA A 52 -11.61 21.08 -39.87
N VAL A 53 -10.84 21.83 -39.10
CA VAL A 53 -10.14 21.30 -37.90
C VAL A 53 -11.23 20.69 -37.01
N PRO A 54 -11.16 19.39 -36.69
CA PRO A 54 -12.16 18.78 -35.85
C PRO A 54 -12.24 19.55 -34.53
N LYS A 55 -13.44 19.92 -34.11
CA LYS A 55 -13.66 20.57 -32.82
C LYS A 55 -13.09 19.68 -31.72
N PRO A 56 -12.29 20.23 -30.81
CA PRO A 56 -11.73 19.45 -29.71
C PRO A 56 -12.86 18.81 -28.89
N ARG A 57 -12.81 17.50 -28.73
CA ARG A 57 -13.79 16.75 -27.93
C ARG A 57 -13.13 16.38 -26.60
N ALA A 58 -13.95 16.35 -25.53
CA ALA A 58 -13.50 15.83 -24.26
C ALA A 58 -13.19 14.33 -24.32
N HIS A 59 -12.30 13.84 -23.45
CA HIS A 59 -12.04 12.42 -23.31
C HIS A 59 -13.26 11.66 -22.81
N GLN A 60 -13.54 10.51 -23.42
CA GLN A 60 -14.55 9.55 -22.92
C GLN A 60 -13.84 8.57 -21.97
N LEU A 61 -13.66 9.00 -20.72
CA LEU A 61 -12.94 8.23 -19.70
C LEU A 61 -13.88 7.26 -18.99
N ASN A 62 -13.65 5.97 -19.20
CA ASN A 62 -14.34 4.88 -18.50
C ASN A 62 -13.37 4.12 -17.61
N ILE A 63 -13.87 3.65 -16.45
CA ILE A 63 -13.09 2.79 -15.56
C ILE A 63 -12.79 1.48 -16.27
N LYS A 64 -11.52 1.10 -16.28
CA LYS A 64 -11.07 -0.16 -16.89
C LYS A 64 -10.24 -1.00 -15.95
N SER A 65 -10.37 -2.32 -16.14
CA SER A 65 -9.46 -3.32 -15.59
C SER A 65 -8.44 -3.66 -16.66
N PHE A 66 -7.17 -3.40 -16.37
CA PHE A 66 -6.07 -3.71 -17.29
C PHE A 66 -5.59 -5.12 -17.01
N THR A 67 -5.30 -5.86 -18.07
CA THR A 67 -4.83 -7.27 -18.03
C THR A 67 -3.31 -7.39 -18.09
N SER A 68 -2.62 -6.28 -18.23
CA SER A 68 -1.16 -6.19 -18.25
C SER A 68 -0.68 -4.94 -17.51
N PRO A 69 0.59 -4.87 -17.09
CA PRO A 69 1.14 -3.71 -16.41
C PRO A 69 0.98 -2.45 -17.25
N THR A 70 0.14 -1.53 -16.79
CA THR A 70 -0.21 -0.30 -17.51
C THR A 70 0.25 0.92 -16.73
N GLN A 71 0.88 1.88 -17.42
CA GLN A 71 1.34 3.13 -16.84
C GLN A 71 0.27 4.21 -16.99
N CYS A 72 0.19 5.06 -15.98
CA CYS A 72 -0.58 6.29 -16.04
C CYS A 72 0.08 7.26 -17.03
N SER A 73 -0.66 7.74 -18.00
CA SER A 73 -0.16 8.72 -18.98
C SER A 73 0.11 10.09 -18.37
N HIS A 74 -0.42 10.39 -17.17
CA HIS A 74 -0.18 11.64 -16.46
C HIS A 74 1.07 11.59 -15.58
N CYS A 75 1.12 10.69 -14.59
CA CYS A 75 2.21 10.63 -13.60
C CYS A 75 3.30 9.61 -13.93
N THR A 76 3.15 8.83 -14.98
CA THR A 76 4.01 7.75 -15.46
C THR A 76 4.14 6.53 -14.53
N SER A 77 3.58 6.56 -13.31
CA SER A 77 3.57 5.43 -12.39
C SER A 77 2.67 4.30 -12.88
N LEU A 78 2.97 3.07 -12.47
CA LEU A 78 2.14 1.91 -12.76
C LEU A 78 0.76 2.03 -12.12
N MET A 79 -0.27 1.65 -12.85
CA MET A 79 -1.61 1.43 -12.31
C MET A 79 -1.65 0.03 -11.70
N VAL A 80 -1.48 -0.05 -10.38
CA VAL A 80 -1.38 -1.29 -9.62
C VAL A 80 -2.76 -1.73 -9.14
N GLY A 81 -2.98 -3.03 -9.01
CA GLY A 81 -4.24 -3.61 -8.53
C GLY A 81 -4.72 -4.73 -9.44
N LEU A 82 -5.73 -5.48 -8.98
CA LEU A 82 -6.29 -6.62 -9.69
C LEU A 82 -7.37 -6.21 -10.70
N VAL A 83 -8.22 -5.26 -10.32
CA VAL A 83 -9.34 -4.78 -11.13
C VAL A 83 -9.53 -3.28 -10.97
N ARG A 84 -10.10 -2.63 -12.00
CA ARG A 84 -10.47 -1.20 -11.96
C ARG A 84 -9.31 -0.27 -11.56
N GLN A 85 -8.12 -0.54 -12.09
CA GLN A 85 -6.89 0.17 -11.71
C GLN A 85 -6.89 1.65 -12.14
N GLY A 86 -7.73 2.04 -13.08
CA GLY A 86 -7.80 3.42 -13.56
C GLY A 86 -8.82 3.65 -14.65
N TYR A 87 -8.77 4.83 -15.22
CA TYR A 87 -9.57 5.22 -16.39
C TYR A 87 -8.80 4.99 -17.69
N ALA A 88 -9.53 4.68 -18.75
CA ALA A 88 -9.00 4.77 -20.10
C ALA A 88 -10.02 5.46 -21.02
N CYS A 89 -9.51 6.27 -21.94
CA CYS A 89 -10.33 6.89 -22.98
C CYS A 89 -10.59 5.89 -24.09
N ASP A 90 -11.86 5.71 -24.47
CA ASP A 90 -12.24 4.78 -25.53
C ASP A 90 -11.83 5.26 -26.93
N VAL A 91 -11.50 6.56 -27.07
CA VAL A 91 -11.13 7.16 -28.37
C VAL A 91 -9.61 7.15 -28.58
N CYS A 92 -8.83 7.65 -27.60
CA CYS A 92 -7.38 7.83 -27.78
C CYS A 92 -6.53 6.91 -26.91
N SER A 93 -7.16 6.02 -26.13
CA SER A 93 -6.49 5.09 -25.22
C SER A 93 -5.64 5.76 -24.12
N PHE A 94 -5.83 7.08 -23.87
CA PHE A 94 -5.22 7.74 -22.72
C PHE A 94 -5.68 7.00 -21.46
N ALA A 95 -4.72 6.57 -20.65
CA ALA A 95 -5.00 5.83 -19.43
C ALA A 95 -4.39 6.57 -18.22
N CYS A 96 -5.14 6.66 -17.13
CA CYS A 96 -4.68 7.35 -15.93
C CYS A 96 -5.25 6.73 -14.66
N HIS A 97 -4.56 6.96 -13.53
CA HIS A 97 -5.11 6.65 -12.22
C HIS A 97 -6.44 7.36 -12.00
N VAL A 98 -7.22 6.83 -11.08
CA VAL A 98 -8.49 7.45 -10.67
C VAL A 98 -8.26 8.88 -10.19
N SER A 99 -7.23 9.10 -9.39
CA SER A 99 -6.79 10.40 -8.89
C SER A 99 -6.17 11.33 -9.94
N CYS A 100 -5.67 10.78 -11.05
CA CYS A 100 -5.10 11.58 -12.14
C CYS A 100 -6.13 11.98 -13.21
N LYS A 101 -7.41 11.63 -13.03
CA LYS A 101 -8.48 11.88 -14.02
C LYS A 101 -8.59 13.36 -14.38
N ASP A 102 -8.62 14.23 -13.37
CA ASP A 102 -8.82 15.66 -13.57
C ASP A 102 -7.59 16.37 -14.18
N SER A 103 -6.45 15.67 -14.18
CA SER A 103 -5.21 16.12 -14.85
C SER A 103 -5.11 15.62 -16.30
N ALA A 104 -6.13 14.96 -16.81
CA ALA A 104 -6.17 14.55 -18.21
C ALA A 104 -6.17 15.77 -19.14
N PRO A 105 -5.47 15.72 -20.28
CA PRO A 105 -5.55 16.78 -21.28
C PRO A 105 -6.99 17.02 -21.71
N GLN A 106 -7.37 18.29 -21.92
CA GLN A 106 -8.75 18.63 -22.27
C GLN A 106 -9.12 18.24 -23.71
N VAL A 107 -8.14 17.98 -24.56
CA VAL A 107 -8.32 17.70 -25.98
C VAL A 107 -8.15 16.22 -26.28
N CYS A 108 -9.17 15.60 -26.84
CA CYS A 108 -9.13 14.23 -27.35
C CYS A 108 -9.37 14.21 -28.88
N PRO A 109 -8.52 13.52 -29.68
CA PRO A 109 -7.32 12.76 -29.31
C PRO A 109 -6.17 13.68 -28.87
N ILE A 110 -5.31 13.13 -28.00
CA ILE A 110 -4.14 13.87 -27.51
C ILE A 110 -3.15 14.07 -28.67
N PRO A 111 -2.66 15.28 -28.89
CA PRO A 111 -1.59 15.53 -29.89
C PRO A 111 -0.35 14.68 -29.61
N PRO A 112 0.37 14.18 -30.63
CA PRO A 112 1.54 13.32 -30.48
C PRO A 112 2.63 13.89 -29.55
N GLU A 113 2.83 15.20 -29.55
CA GLU A 113 3.77 15.90 -28.67
C GLU A 113 3.36 15.88 -27.18
N GLN A 114 2.08 15.75 -26.88
CA GLN A 114 1.56 15.64 -25.52
C GLN A 114 1.39 14.18 -25.06
N ALA A 115 1.41 13.22 -25.99
CA ALA A 115 1.20 11.81 -25.71
C ALA A 115 2.43 11.12 -25.07
N LYS A 116 3.63 11.67 -25.31
CA LYS A 116 4.88 11.07 -24.83
C LYS A 116 5.42 11.86 -23.64
N ARG A 117 5.34 11.27 -22.46
CA ARG A 117 6.09 11.75 -21.30
C ARG A 117 7.40 10.98 -21.18
N PRO A 118 8.53 11.64 -20.93
CA PRO A 118 9.79 10.96 -20.67
C PRO A 118 9.64 10.07 -19.42
N LEU A 119 10.27 8.90 -19.47
CA LEU A 119 10.37 8.06 -18.29
C LEU A 119 11.32 8.72 -17.29
N GLY A 120 10.96 8.69 -16.03
CA GLY A 120 11.77 9.20 -14.93
C GLY A 120 11.07 8.99 -13.60
N VAL A 121 11.84 8.92 -12.52
CA VAL A 121 11.32 8.88 -11.15
C VAL A 121 11.67 10.19 -10.46
N ASP A 122 10.65 10.88 -9.97
CA ASP A 122 10.82 11.94 -8.98
C ASP A 122 11.11 11.27 -7.63
N VAL A 123 12.37 11.28 -7.22
CA VAL A 123 12.84 10.57 -6.03
C VAL A 123 12.30 11.18 -4.74
N GLN A 124 12.04 12.50 -4.72
CA GLN A 124 11.47 13.17 -3.55
C GLN A 124 10.02 12.80 -3.34
N ARG A 125 9.26 12.70 -4.42
CA ARG A 125 7.86 12.28 -4.40
C ARG A 125 7.69 10.76 -4.41
N GLY A 126 8.70 10.02 -4.85
CA GLY A 126 8.62 8.57 -5.05
C GLY A 126 7.68 8.16 -6.19
N ILE A 127 7.48 9.03 -7.20
CA ILE A 127 6.51 8.83 -8.30
C ILE A 127 7.22 8.71 -9.63
N GLY A 128 6.75 7.81 -10.47
CA GLY A 128 7.14 7.70 -11.86
C GLY A 128 7.88 6.42 -12.20
N THR A 129 7.99 6.13 -13.49
CA THR A 129 8.70 4.96 -14.01
C THR A 129 10.04 5.37 -14.60
N ALA A 130 11.12 4.82 -14.06
CA ALA A 130 12.47 5.09 -14.58
C ALA A 130 12.79 4.26 -15.83
N TYR A 131 12.49 2.96 -15.78
CA TYR A 131 12.79 2.04 -16.90
C TYR A 131 11.89 0.81 -16.89
N LYS A 132 11.74 0.19 -18.05
CA LYS A 132 10.97 -1.06 -18.20
C LYS A 132 11.46 -1.86 -19.39
N GLY A 133 11.32 -3.18 -19.30
CA GLY A 133 11.69 -4.06 -20.42
C GLY A 133 11.57 -5.53 -20.09
N TYR A 134 11.69 -6.35 -21.14
CA TYR A 134 11.76 -7.79 -20.98
C TYR A 134 13.17 -8.20 -20.52
N VAL A 135 13.21 -9.08 -19.54
CA VAL A 135 14.42 -9.68 -19.00
C VAL A 135 14.22 -11.17 -18.80
N LYS A 136 15.26 -11.88 -18.40
CA LYS A 136 15.14 -13.26 -17.93
C LYS A 136 15.62 -13.32 -16.51
N VAL A 137 14.91 -14.10 -15.69
CA VAL A 137 15.26 -14.37 -14.29
C VAL A 137 15.41 -15.88 -14.08
N PRO A 138 16.13 -16.33 -13.06
CA PRO A 138 16.23 -17.76 -12.76
C PRO A 138 14.85 -18.38 -12.52
N LYS A 139 14.64 -19.59 -13.03
CA LYS A 139 13.41 -20.35 -12.70
C LYS A 139 13.39 -20.66 -11.21
N PRO A 140 12.21 -20.64 -10.56
CA PRO A 140 12.07 -21.07 -9.17
C PRO A 140 12.66 -22.47 -8.98
N THR A 141 13.16 -22.75 -7.81
CA THR A 141 13.80 -24.04 -7.46
C THR A 141 12.86 -25.21 -7.76
N GLY A 142 13.17 -25.98 -8.79
CA GLY A 142 12.43 -27.15 -9.27
C GLY A 142 13.32 -28.00 -10.19
N VAL A 143 12.75 -29.08 -10.75
CA VAL A 143 13.45 -30.10 -11.56
C VAL A 143 14.11 -29.53 -12.82
N LYS A 144 13.66 -28.37 -13.30
CA LYS A 144 14.21 -27.70 -14.50
C LYS A 144 14.92 -26.41 -14.12
N LYS A 145 16.24 -26.47 -14.00
CA LYS A 145 17.11 -25.29 -13.86
C LYS A 145 17.15 -24.51 -15.19
N GLY A 146 17.24 -23.20 -15.12
CA GLY A 146 17.33 -22.33 -16.32
C GLY A 146 16.74 -20.96 -16.08
N TRP A 147 16.53 -20.24 -17.18
CA TRP A 147 16.00 -18.89 -17.19
C TRP A 147 14.55 -18.88 -17.64
N GLN A 148 13.72 -18.06 -17.01
CA GLN A 148 12.37 -17.76 -17.45
C GLN A 148 12.24 -16.31 -17.87
N ARG A 149 11.37 -16.04 -18.82
CA ARG A 149 11.10 -14.69 -19.30
C ARG A 149 10.26 -13.95 -18.26
N ALA A 150 10.64 -12.70 -17.98
CA ALA A 150 9.92 -11.80 -17.08
C ALA A 150 9.85 -10.40 -17.71
N TYR A 151 8.92 -9.60 -17.25
CA TYR A 151 8.84 -8.18 -17.58
C TYR A 151 9.17 -7.39 -16.33
N ALA A 152 10.20 -6.56 -16.39
CA ALA A 152 10.70 -5.78 -15.27
C ALA A 152 10.33 -4.30 -15.44
N VAL A 153 9.92 -3.64 -14.34
CA VAL A 153 9.59 -2.22 -14.32
C VAL A 153 10.18 -1.58 -13.08
N VAL A 154 11.02 -0.56 -13.25
CA VAL A 154 11.50 0.30 -12.16
C VAL A 154 10.52 1.46 -12.04
N CYS A 155 9.69 1.44 -11.01
CA CYS A 155 8.61 2.39 -10.79
C CYS A 155 8.46 2.70 -9.31
N ASP A 156 8.23 3.96 -8.96
CA ASP A 156 7.98 4.43 -7.59
C ASP A 156 9.03 3.91 -6.58
N CYS A 157 10.30 3.98 -6.97
CA CYS A 157 11.44 3.48 -6.20
C CYS A 157 11.36 1.98 -5.86
N LYS A 158 10.68 1.19 -6.70
CA LYS A 158 10.57 -0.27 -6.59
C LYS A 158 10.90 -0.94 -7.91
N LEU A 159 11.40 -2.17 -7.84
CA LEU A 159 11.54 -3.04 -9.02
C LEU A 159 10.41 -4.07 -9.01
N PHE A 160 9.50 -3.95 -9.94
CA PHE A 160 8.41 -4.90 -10.18
C PHE A 160 8.84 -5.93 -11.20
N LEU A 161 8.58 -7.20 -10.90
CA LEU A 161 8.74 -8.31 -11.84
C LEU A 161 7.40 -8.95 -12.11
N TYR A 162 7.10 -9.13 -13.37
CA TYR A 162 5.89 -9.78 -13.85
C TYR A 162 6.25 -11.03 -14.64
N ASP A 163 5.61 -12.13 -14.34
CA ASP A 163 5.81 -13.37 -15.08
C ASP A 163 5.25 -13.23 -16.50
N VAL A 164 6.01 -13.75 -17.45
CA VAL A 164 5.59 -13.85 -18.84
C VAL A 164 5.36 -15.33 -19.14
N PRO A 165 4.12 -15.74 -19.44
CA PRO A 165 3.82 -17.15 -19.71
C PRO A 165 4.64 -17.71 -20.87
N GLU A 166 5.07 -18.97 -20.74
CA GLU A 166 5.67 -19.72 -21.85
C GLU A 166 4.54 -20.11 -22.85
N GLY A 167 4.62 -19.67 -24.09
CA GLY A 167 3.65 -20.03 -25.11
C GLY A 167 3.29 -18.91 -26.08
N LYS A 168 2.08 -18.93 -26.63
CA LYS A 168 1.62 -17.97 -27.63
C LYS A 168 1.41 -16.55 -27.12
N SER A 169 1.17 -16.38 -25.83
CA SER A 169 1.03 -15.04 -25.21
C SER A 169 2.40 -14.50 -24.82
N THR A 170 2.74 -13.33 -25.33
CA THR A 170 3.96 -12.60 -24.95
C THR A 170 3.69 -11.50 -23.91
N GLN A 171 2.45 -11.37 -23.45
CA GLN A 171 2.06 -10.33 -22.51
C GLN A 171 2.36 -10.75 -21.07
N PRO A 172 2.94 -9.84 -20.26
CA PRO A 172 3.14 -10.08 -18.84
C PRO A 172 1.81 -10.14 -18.08
N GLY A 173 1.79 -10.89 -17.00
CA GLY A 173 0.64 -10.91 -16.08
C GLY A 173 0.35 -9.54 -15.46
N VAL A 174 -0.86 -9.35 -14.97
CA VAL A 174 -1.28 -8.09 -14.34
C VAL A 174 -0.75 -7.95 -12.90
N VAL A 175 -0.47 -9.06 -12.24
CA VAL A 175 0.06 -9.11 -10.88
C VAL A 175 1.57 -9.32 -10.92
N ALA A 176 2.30 -8.48 -10.17
CA ALA A 176 3.74 -8.67 -10.02
C ALA A 176 4.02 -9.95 -9.22
N SER A 177 4.90 -10.80 -9.74
CA SER A 177 5.35 -12.01 -9.05
C SER A 177 6.34 -11.69 -7.93
N GLN A 178 7.11 -10.62 -8.09
CA GLN A 178 8.03 -10.11 -7.08
C GLN A 178 8.09 -8.59 -7.13
N VAL A 179 8.26 -7.96 -5.97
CA VAL A 179 8.50 -6.52 -5.85
C VAL A 179 9.65 -6.30 -4.87
N LEU A 180 10.69 -5.63 -5.32
CA LEU A 180 11.86 -5.27 -4.52
C LEU A 180 11.78 -3.78 -4.15
N ASP A 181 12.03 -3.45 -2.88
CA ASP A 181 12.10 -2.06 -2.43
C ASP A 181 13.54 -1.52 -2.65
N LEU A 182 13.69 -0.62 -3.58
CA LEU A 182 14.98 -0.02 -3.91
C LEU A 182 15.40 1.09 -2.91
N ARG A 183 14.55 1.40 -1.92
CA ARG A 183 14.90 2.31 -0.80
C ARG A 183 15.57 1.57 0.36
N ASP A 184 15.63 0.26 0.28
CA ASP A 184 16.30 -0.59 1.25
C ASP A 184 17.78 -0.18 1.44
N GLU A 185 18.29 -0.41 2.66
CA GLU A 185 19.69 -0.13 2.99
C GLU A 185 20.64 -1.01 2.21
N ASP A 186 20.26 -2.25 2.02
CA ASP A 186 21.04 -3.26 1.34
C ASP A 186 20.89 -3.21 -0.19
N PHE A 187 20.12 -2.24 -0.72
CA PHE A 187 19.97 -2.12 -2.16
C PHE A 187 21.31 -1.88 -2.84
N CYS A 188 21.70 -2.83 -3.64
CA CYS A 188 22.88 -2.70 -4.48
C CYS A 188 22.73 -3.39 -5.83
N VAL A 189 23.51 -2.91 -6.78
CA VAL A 189 23.63 -3.49 -8.11
C VAL A 189 25.07 -3.96 -8.28
N SER A 190 25.29 -5.18 -8.70
CA SER A 190 26.63 -5.74 -8.84
C SER A 190 26.78 -6.60 -10.09
N SER A 191 28.01 -6.67 -10.57
CA SER A 191 28.42 -7.66 -11.58
C SER A 191 28.39 -9.07 -10.99
N VAL A 192 28.33 -10.05 -11.85
CA VAL A 192 28.37 -11.47 -11.48
C VAL A 192 29.67 -12.11 -11.94
N LEU A 193 30.17 -13.05 -11.15
CA LEU A 193 31.27 -13.93 -11.54
C LEU A 193 30.70 -15.18 -12.23
N ALA A 194 31.52 -15.84 -13.05
CA ALA A 194 31.11 -17.08 -13.71
C ALA A 194 30.73 -18.19 -12.70
N SER A 195 31.33 -18.18 -11.51
CA SER A 195 30.97 -19.06 -10.40
C SER A 195 29.58 -18.83 -9.82
N ASP A 196 29.05 -17.60 -9.95
CA ASP A 196 27.75 -17.22 -9.40
C ASP A 196 26.58 -17.68 -10.29
N VAL A 197 26.86 -18.00 -11.55
CA VAL A 197 25.88 -18.27 -12.61
C VAL A 197 26.15 -19.61 -13.30
N ILE A 198 26.17 -20.67 -12.54
CA ILE A 198 26.58 -22.04 -12.97
C ILE A 198 25.80 -22.54 -14.20
N HIS A 199 24.59 -22.00 -14.45
CA HIS A 199 23.72 -22.44 -15.55
C HIS A 199 23.67 -21.45 -16.73
N ALA A 200 24.47 -20.39 -16.71
CA ALA A 200 24.58 -19.44 -17.80
C ALA A 200 25.60 -19.89 -18.82
N THR A 201 25.35 -19.61 -20.09
CA THR A 201 26.36 -19.81 -21.14
C THR A 201 27.44 -18.72 -21.03
N ARG A 202 28.65 -19.00 -21.52
CA ARG A 202 29.74 -17.99 -21.54
C ARG A 202 29.34 -16.71 -22.27
N LYS A 203 28.42 -16.78 -23.23
CA LYS A 203 27.91 -15.64 -23.99
C LYS A 203 26.93 -14.82 -23.18
N ASP A 204 26.20 -15.43 -22.23
CA ASP A 204 25.20 -14.74 -21.43
C ASP A 204 25.83 -14.01 -20.24
N ILE A 205 26.97 -14.46 -19.72
CA ILE A 205 27.61 -13.89 -18.51
C ILE A 205 27.79 -12.36 -18.59
N PRO A 206 28.28 -11.78 -19.70
CA PRO A 206 28.39 -10.32 -19.84
C PRO A 206 27.06 -9.58 -19.77
N CYS A 207 25.95 -10.27 -20.04
CA CYS A 207 24.59 -9.71 -20.04
C CYS A 207 23.86 -9.88 -18.70
N ILE A 208 24.51 -10.50 -17.69
CA ILE A 208 23.91 -10.74 -16.39
C ILE A 208 24.41 -9.70 -15.38
N PHE A 209 23.50 -9.25 -14.51
CA PHE A 209 23.82 -8.47 -13.32
C PHE A 209 22.95 -8.93 -12.15
N ARG A 210 23.31 -8.52 -10.95
CA ARG A 210 22.63 -8.87 -9.72
C ARG A 210 22.03 -7.62 -9.10
N VAL A 211 20.79 -7.72 -8.64
CA VAL A 211 20.14 -6.72 -7.80
C VAL A 211 19.89 -7.35 -6.43
N THR A 212 20.38 -6.71 -5.40
CA THR A 212 20.13 -7.10 -4.01
C THR A 212 19.28 -6.02 -3.37
N ALA A 213 18.15 -6.41 -2.79
CA ALA A 213 17.24 -5.55 -2.05
C ALA A 213 16.25 -6.42 -1.28
N SER A 214 15.47 -5.82 -0.38
CA SER A 214 14.41 -6.54 0.32
C SER A 214 13.18 -6.74 -0.56
N LEU A 215 12.57 -7.92 -0.45
CA LEU A 215 11.26 -8.18 -1.03
C LEU A 215 10.20 -7.35 -0.29
N LEU A 216 9.34 -6.70 -1.06
CA LEU A 216 8.17 -6.03 -0.51
C LEU A 216 7.12 -7.10 -0.16
N GLY A 217 7.03 -7.43 1.11
CA GLY A 217 6.12 -8.45 1.64
C GLY A 217 6.50 -8.83 3.07
N LEU A 218 5.64 -9.58 3.72
CA LEU A 218 5.89 -10.10 5.06
C LEU A 218 6.25 -11.59 4.99
N PRO A 219 7.32 -12.04 5.67
CA PRO A 219 8.36 -11.22 6.30
C PRO A 219 9.27 -10.57 5.25
N SER A 220 9.79 -9.38 5.57
CA SER A 220 10.79 -8.73 4.71
C SER A 220 12.02 -9.64 4.63
N LYS A 221 12.33 -10.08 3.43
CA LYS A 221 13.43 -11.00 3.18
C LYS A 221 14.36 -10.38 2.16
N SER A 222 15.64 -10.32 2.51
CA SER A 222 16.67 -9.94 1.54
C SER A 222 16.64 -10.90 0.35
N CYS A 223 16.60 -10.34 -0.83
CA CYS A 223 16.57 -11.05 -2.09
C CYS A 223 17.77 -10.65 -2.95
N SER A 224 18.46 -11.64 -3.46
CA SER A 224 19.51 -11.45 -4.45
C SER A 224 19.03 -12.00 -5.79
N LEU A 225 18.61 -11.10 -6.66
CA LEU A 225 18.01 -11.42 -7.94
C LEU A 225 19.04 -11.31 -9.07
N LEU A 226 19.18 -12.37 -9.84
CA LEU A 226 19.96 -12.35 -11.08
C LEU A 226 19.06 -11.94 -12.24
N ILE A 227 19.50 -10.99 -13.04
CA ILE A 227 18.80 -10.50 -14.22
C ILE A 227 19.70 -10.71 -15.45
N LEU A 228 19.18 -11.43 -16.43
CA LEU A 228 19.80 -11.62 -17.74
C LEU A 228 19.06 -10.76 -18.76
N THR A 229 19.78 -9.86 -19.40
CA THR A 229 19.28 -9.01 -20.47
C THR A 229 19.54 -9.62 -21.84
N GLU A 230 18.91 -9.08 -22.89
CA GLU A 230 19.04 -9.56 -24.26
C GLU A 230 20.47 -9.40 -24.79
N ASN A 231 21.12 -8.29 -24.42
CA ASN A 231 22.48 -7.96 -24.82
C ASN A 231 23.17 -7.06 -23.76
N GLU A 232 24.46 -6.84 -23.94
CA GLU A 232 25.27 -6.05 -23.00
C GLU A 232 24.87 -4.56 -22.96
N ASN A 233 24.39 -4.01 -24.07
CA ASN A 233 23.92 -2.61 -24.10
C ASN A 233 22.66 -2.43 -23.24
N GLU A 234 21.73 -3.37 -23.29
CA GLU A 234 20.56 -3.37 -22.41
C GLU A 234 20.96 -3.52 -20.93
N LYS A 235 21.93 -4.39 -20.63
CA LYS A 235 22.49 -4.48 -19.27
C LYS A 235 23.02 -3.13 -18.81
N ARG A 236 23.83 -2.44 -19.62
CA ARG A 236 24.39 -1.13 -19.25
C ARG A 236 23.31 -0.09 -18.95
N LYS A 237 22.22 -0.08 -19.71
CA LYS A 237 21.06 0.80 -19.45
C LYS A 237 20.41 0.48 -18.10
N TRP A 238 20.11 -0.79 -17.85
CA TRP A 238 19.52 -1.24 -16.58
C TRP A 238 20.41 -0.90 -15.39
N VAL A 239 21.68 -1.23 -15.46
CA VAL A 239 22.66 -0.97 -14.39
C VAL A 239 22.82 0.52 -14.16
N GLY A 240 23.00 1.33 -15.22
CA GLY A 240 23.17 2.78 -15.09
C GLY A 240 21.98 3.48 -14.44
N ILE A 241 20.75 3.05 -14.78
CA ILE A 241 19.54 3.59 -14.17
C ILE A 241 19.40 3.18 -12.70
N LEU A 242 19.65 1.92 -12.38
CA LEU A 242 19.57 1.41 -11.00
C LEU A 242 20.66 2.02 -10.11
N GLU A 243 21.90 2.14 -10.59
CA GLU A 243 22.99 2.79 -9.86
C GLU A 243 22.74 4.30 -9.68
N GLY A 244 22.21 4.98 -10.71
CA GLY A 244 21.80 6.37 -10.63
C GLY A 244 20.71 6.55 -9.56
N LEU A 245 19.70 5.71 -9.54
CA LEU A 245 18.66 5.72 -8.54
C LEU A 245 19.20 5.41 -7.14
N GLN A 246 20.09 4.42 -7.00
CA GLN A 246 20.77 4.09 -5.74
C GLN A 246 21.54 5.30 -5.19
N SER A 247 22.31 5.98 -6.03
CA SER A 247 23.10 7.15 -5.63
C SER A 247 22.21 8.29 -5.11
N ILE A 248 21.08 8.55 -5.78
CA ILE A 248 20.13 9.59 -5.37
C ILE A 248 19.42 9.22 -4.08
N LEU A 249 18.93 7.98 -3.98
CA LEU A 249 18.27 7.49 -2.77
C LEU A 249 19.21 7.51 -1.56
N HIS A 250 20.47 7.14 -1.75
CA HIS A 250 21.48 7.19 -0.69
C HIS A 250 21.75 8.64 -0.21
N LYS A 251 21.83 9.61 -1.13
CA LYS A 251 22.00 11.02 -0.79
C LYS A 251 20.81 11.62 -0.06
N ASN A 252 19.58 11.17 -0.42
CA ASN A 252 18.34 11.69 0.14
C ASN A 252 17.87 10.92 1.38
N ARG A 253 18.68 9.98 1.87
CA ARG A 253 18.32 9.15 3.01
C ARG A 253 18.22 9.98 4.28
N LEU A 254 17.08 9.91 4.96
CA LEU A 254 16.91 10.47 6.29
C LEU A 254 17.71 9.62 7.28
N LYS A 255 18.67 10.24 7.96
CA LYS A 255 19.66 9.57 8.86
C LYS A 255 19.06 8.82 10.05
N ASN A 256 17.75 8.92 10.29
CA ASN A 256 17.09 8.38 11.49
C ASN A 256 15.86 7.50 11.18
N GLN A 257 15.74 6.93 9.98
CA GLN A 257 14.68 5.97 9.72
C GLN A 257 15.05 4.59 10.26
N VAL A 258 14.30 4.13 11.25
CA VAL A 258 14.40 2.75 11.73
C VAL A 258 13.41 1.91 10.95
N VAL A 259 13.91 0.94 10.18
CA VAL A 259 13.06 -0.05 9.52
C VAL A 259 12.84 -1.22 10.49
N HIS A 260 11.60 -1.41 10.91
CA HIS A 260 11.21 -2.56 11.72
C HIS A 260 10.82 -3.71 10.77
N ILE A 261 11.55 -4.79 10.84
CA ILE A 261 11.25 -6.02 10.09
C ILE A 261 10.48 -6.94 11.05
N PRO A 262 9.18 -7.20 10.81
CA PRO A 262 8.42 -8.16 11.61
C PRO A 262 9.04 -9.56 11.50
N GLN A 263 9.19 -10.22 12.65
CA GLN A 263 9.62 -11.61 12.70
C GLN A 263 8.43 -12.51 13.03
N GLU A 264 8.50 -13.75 12.59
CA GLU A 264 7.53 -14.76 12.95
C GLU A 264 7.54 -14.97 14.48
N ALA A 265 6.39 -14.80 15.12
CA ALA A 265 6.28 -14.96 16.56
C ALA A 265 6.20 -16.44 16.98
N TYR A 266 5.67 -17.29 16.11
CA TYR A 266 5.50 -18.72 16.32
C TYR A 266 5.43 -19.47 14.98
N ASP A 267 5.49 -20.81 15.00
CA ASP A 267 5.51 -21.64 13.79
C ASP A 267 4.20 -21.51 12.98
N SER A 268 4.26 -20.77 11.88
CA SER A 268 3.15 -20.56 10.95
C SER A 268 2.74 -21.83 10.19
N THR A 269 3.50 -22.92 10.26
CA THR A 269 3.16 -24.19 9.59
C THR A 269 2.10 -25.00 10.33
N LEU A 270 1.87 -24.73 11.61
CA LEU A 270 0.89 -25.43 12.44
C LEU A 270 -0.53 -25.26 11.92
N PRO A 271 -1.34 -26.34 11.89
CA PRO A 271 -2.72 -26.29 11.45
C PRO A 271 -3.58 -25.25 12.21
N LEU A 272 -3.35 -25.10 13.52
CA LEU A 272 -4.04 -24.12 14.36
C LEU A 272 -3.77 -22.69 13.87
N ILE A 273 -2.52 -22.36 13.53
CA ILE A 273 -2.14 -21.04 13.02
C ILE A 273 -2.75 -20.80 11.65
N LYS A 274 -2.69 -21.79 10.76
CA LYS A 274 -3.29 -21.71 9.42
C LYS A 274 -4.81 -21.54 9.44
N ALA A 275 -5.48 -22.15 10.42
CA ALA A 275 -6.93 -22.09 10.61
C ALA A 275 -7.37 -20.94 11.54
N SER A 276 -6.46 -20.04 11.96
CA SER A 276 -6.79 -18.95 12.85
C SER A 276 -7.70 -17.92 12.15
N LEU A 277 -8.73 -17.47 12.86
CA LEU A 277 -9.65 -16.41 12.46
C LEU A 277 -9.33 -15.09 13.15
N ALA A 278 -8.74 -15.16 14.34
CA ALA A 278 -8.37 -14.00 15.14
C ALA A 278 -7.14 -14.29 15.99
N ALA A 279 -6.40 -13.26 16.35
CA ALA A 279 -5.28 -13.34 17.27
C ALA A 279 -5.18 -12.08 18.12
N ALA A 280 -4.69 -12.22 19.36
CA ALA A 280 -4.37 -11.10 20.23
C ALA A 280 -3.13 -11.40 21.06
N ILE A 281 -2.28 -10.40 21.25
CA ILE A 281 -1.11 -10.51 22.14
C ILE A 281 -1.59 -10.32 23.57
N VAL A 282 -1.45 -11.36 24.38
CA VAL A 282 -1.84 -11.33 25.79
C VAL A 282 -0.75 -10.64 26.62
N ASP A 283 0.48 -11.05 26.42
CA ASP A 283 1.69 -10.50 27.04
C ASP A 283 2.94 -10.90 26.21
N ARG A 284 4.14 -10.73 26.77
CA ARG A 284 5.40 -11.03 26.09
C ARG A 284 5.53 -12.48 25.65
N ASP A 285 4.92 -13.40 26.38
CA ASP A 285 5.12 -14.83 26.22
C ASP A 285 3.87 -15.56 25.70
N ARG A 286 2.71 -14.90 25.66
CA ARG A 286 1.43 -15.52 25.34
C ARG A 286 0.69 -14.83 24.21
N ILE A 287 0.20 -15.64 23.28
CA ILE A 287 -0.64 -15.19 22.16
C ILE A 287 -1.96 -15.96 22.23
N ALA A 288 -3.08 -15.26 22.22
CA ALA A 288 -4.41 -15.86 22.12
C ALA A 288 -4.77 -16.03 20.63
N ILE A 289 -5.26 -17.22 20.27
CA ILE A 289 -5.67 -17.60 18.91
C ILE A 289 -7.12 -18.03 18.93
N GLY A 290 -7.94 -17.37 18.10
CA GLY A 290 -9.33 -17.75 17.84
C GLY A 290 -9.47 -18.55 16.57
N SER A 291 -10.24 -19.65 16.63
CA SER A 291 -10.52 -20.52 15.48
C SER A 291 -11.97 -21.01 15.51
N GLU A 292 -12.37 -21.78 14.48
CA GLU A 292 -13.66 -22.49 14.45
C GLU A 292 -13.84 -23.43 15.67
N GLU A 293 -12.74 -24.03 16.15
CA GLU A 293 -12.73 -24.99 17.25
C GLU A 293 -12.80 -24.31 18.63
N GLY A 294 -12.43 -23.03 18.72
CA GLY A 294 -12.46 -22.27 19.97
C GLY A 294 -11.31 -21.30 20.16
N LEU A 295 -11.05 -20.97 21.42
CA LEU A 295 -9.97 -20.10 21.87
C LEU A 295 -8.80 -20.95 22.38
N TYR A 296 -7.60 -20.62 21.90
CA TYR A 296 -6.34 -21.25 22.32
C TYR A 296 -5.36 -20.18 22.77
N VAL A 297 -4.48 -20.54 23.67
CA VAL A 297 -3.35 -19.70 24.10
C VAL A 297 -2.05 -20.44 23.81
N ILE A 298 -1.18 -19.78 23.08
CA ILE A 298 0.18 -20.26 22.81
C ILE A 298 1.11 -19.58 23.82
N GLU A 299 1.82 -20.39 24.61
CA GLU A 299 2.94 -19.94 25.45
C GLU A 299 4.24 -20.11 24.65
N VAL A 300 4.71 -19.02 24.04
CA VAL A 300 5.83 -19.05 23.07
C VAL A 300 7.12 -19.57 23.71
N THR A 301 7.42 -19.16 24.93
CA THR A 301 8.67 -19.57 25.62
C THR A 301 8.68 -21.01 26.09
N ARG A 302 7.49 -21.60 26.36
CA ARG A 302 7.34 -22.98 26.81
C ARG A 302 7.00 -23.94 25.69
N ASP A 303 6.67 -23.42 24.51
CA ASP A 303 6.19 -24.20 23.36
C ASP A 303 4.95 -25.05 23.73
N VAL A 304 3.98 -24.45 24.43
CA VAL A 304 2.76 -25.09 24.89
C VAL A 304 1.54 -24.39 24.29
N ILE A 305 0.57 -25.19 23.84
CA ILE A 305 -0.74 -24.71 23.37
C ILE A 305 -1.80 -25.19 24.34
N VAL A 306 -2.52 -24.26 24.96
CA VAL A 306 -3.59 -24.53 25.91
C VAL A 306 -4.92 -24.11 25.31
N ARG A 307 -5.94 -24.95 25.42
CA ARG A 307 -7.31 -24.55 25.11
C ARG A 307 -7.86 -23.69 26.22
N ALA A 308 -8.29 -22.49 25.86
CA ALA A 308 -8.87 -21.51 26.77
C ALA A 308 -10.38 -21.42 26.53
N ALA A 309 -11.17 -21.16 27.55
CA ALA A 309 -12.61 -20.95 27.51
C ALA A 309 -13.43 -22.04 26.76
N ASP A 310 -14.63 -22.30 27.18
CA ASP A 310 -15.56 -23.21 26.48
C ASP A 310 -16.41 -22.41 25.46
N CYS A 311 -15.79 -22.05 24.36
CA CYS A 311 -16.43 -21.34 23.25
C CYS A 311 -16.04 -21.98 21.93
N LYS A 312 -16.83 -21.72 20.89
CA LYS A 312 -16.57 -22.15 19.51
C LYS A 312 -16.77 -20.99 18.55
N LYS A 313 -16.10 -21.08 17.41
CA LYS A 313 -16.20 -20.08 16.32
C LYS A 313 -15.82 -18.69 16.84
N VAL A 314 -14.55 -18.54 17.21
CA VAL A 314 -14.01 -17.27 17.70
C VAL A 314 -13.52 -16.44 16.51
N TYR A 315 -14.25 -15.36 16.21
CA TYR A 315 -13.98 -14.51 15.05
C TYR A 315 -13.13 -13.27 15.37
N GLN A 316 -13.23 -12.77 16.62
CA GLN A 316 -12.45 -11.60 17.06
C GLN A 316 -12.14 -11.75 18.55
N ILE A 317 -10.99 -11.19 18.93
CA ILE A 317 -10.49 -11.19 20.30
C ILE A 317 -10.04 -9.78 20.64
N GLU A 318 -10.58 -9.24 21.74
CA GLU A 318 -10.11 -8.01 22.37
C GLU A 318 -9.80 -8.28 23.85
N LEU A 319 -8.83 -7.59 24.38
CA LEU A 319 -8.36 -7.79 25.73
C LEU A 319 -8.53 -6.51 26.55
N ALA A 320 -9.07 -6.66 27.77
CA ALA A 320 -9.13 -5.61 28.79
C ALA A 320 -8.27 -6.03 29.99
N PRO A 321 -6.93 -5.87 29.91
CA PRO A 321 -6.01 -6.40 30.93
C PRO A 321 -6.15 -5.72 32.28
N LYS A 322 -6.55 -4.46 32.33
CA LYS A 322 -6.81 -3.73 33.57
C LYS A 322 -7.99 -4.34 34.36
N GLU A 323 -9.04 -4.65 33.65
CA GLU A 323 -10.27 -5.21 34.21
C GLU A 323 -10.19 -6.74 34.36
N LYS A 324 -9.16 -7.37 33.78
CA LYS A 324 -9.02 -8.84 33.77
C LYS A 324 -10.17 -9.53 33.02
N ILE A 325 -10.56 -8.97 31.89
CA ILE A 325 -11.64 -9.44 31.04
C ILE A 325 -11.11 -9.74 29.61
N ILE A 326 -11.60 -10.86 29.06
CA ILE A 326 -11.42 -11.22 27.65
C ILE A 326 -12.74 -10.97 26.94
N ILE A 327 -12.69 -10.36 25.78
CA ILE A 327 -13.85 -10.01 24.97
C ILE A 327 -13.75 -10.74 23.66
N LEU A 328 -14.75 -11.57 23.36
CA LEU A 328 -14.78 -12.41 22.15
C LEU A 328 -16.02 -12.10 21.35
N VAL A 329 -15.87 -12.07 20.00
CA VAL A 329 -17.00 -12.30 19.11
C VAL A 329 -16.99 -13.76 18.73
N CYS A 330 -18.00 -14.52 19.17
CA CYS A 330 -18.03 -15.96 18.96
C CYS A 330 -19.43 -16.53 18.75
N GLY A 331 -19.46 -17.82 18.39
CA GLY A 331 -20.69 -18.56 18.15
C GLY A 331 -21.37 -18.28 16.81
N ARG A 332 -22.36 -19.06 16.44
CA ARG A 332 -23.07 -18.96 15.14
C ARG A 332 -23.74 -17.61 14.88
N ASN A 333 -24.15 -16.93 15.93
CA ASN A 333 -24.86 -15.66 15.85
C ASN A 333 -23.96 -14.44 16.02
N HIS A 334 -22.65 -14.61 16.08
CA HIS A 334 -21.67 -13.52 16.23
C HIS A 334 -22.04 -12.58 17.39
N HIS A 335 -22.24 -13.13 18.59
CA HIS A 335 -22.46 -12.33 19.79
C HIS A 335 -21.13 -11.97 20.43
N VAL A 336 -21.13 -10.88 21.16
CA VAL A 336 -20.04 -10.52 22.06
C VAL A 336 -20.22 -11.24 23.39
N HIS A 337 -19.16 -11.91 23.83
CA HIS A 337 -19.06 -12.61 25.12
C HIS A 337 -17.90 -12.07 25.92
N LEU A 338 -18.09 -11.94 27.22
CA LEU A 338 -17.06 -11.58 28.20
C LEU A 338 -16.67 -12.82 28.98
N TYR A 339 -15.37 -13.06 29.11
CA TYR A 339 -14.78 -14.15 29.89
C TYR A 339 -13.78 -13.59 30.91
N PRO A 340 -13.57 -14.25 32.04
CA PRO A 340 -12.55 -13.85 33.00
C PRO A 340 -11.16 -14.15 32.44
N TRP A 341 -10.17 -13.37 32.86
CA TRP A 341 -8.77 -13.54 32.45
C TRP A 341 -8.19 -14.92 32.76
N ALA A 342 -8.66 -15.55 33.87
CA ALA A 342 -8.27 -16.91 34.25
C ALA A 342 -8.56 -17.97 33.18
N SER A 343 -9.48 -17.72 32.26
CA SER A 343 -9.76 -18.61 31.14
C SER A 343 -8.57 -18.78 30.19
N LEU A 344 -7.63 -17.81 30.16
CA LEU A 344 -6.40 -17.93 29.36
C LEU A 344 -5.44 -19.00 29.90
N ASP A 345 -5.55 -19.35 31.17
CA ASP A 345 -4.70 -20.36 31.81
C ASP A 345 -5.34 -21.77 31.74
N GLY A 346 -6.43 -21.93 30.96
CA GLY A 346 -7.17 -23.18 30.87
C GLY A 346 -8.03 -23.49 32.11
N SER A 347 -8.11 -22.56 33.06
CA SER A 347 -8.98 -22.68 34.21
C SER A 347 -10.43 -22.48 33.80
N GLU A 348 -11.36 -23.27 34.34
CA GLU A 348 -12.78 -23.02 34.15
C GLU A 348 -13.12 -21.63 34.68
N GLY A 349 -13.52 -20.75 33.78
CA GLY A 349 -13.88 -19.37 34.12
C GLY A 349 -15.17 -19.37 34.94
N ASN A 350 -15.22 -18.52 35.96
CA ASN A 350 -16.40 -18.40 36.83
C ASN A 350 -17.62 -17.76 36.15
N PHE A 351 -17.49 -17.28 34.89
CA PHE A 351 -18.59 -16.71 34.11
C PHE A 351 -18.32 -16.70 32.60
N ASP A 352 -19.38 -16.85 31.86
CA ASP A 352 -19.52 -16.49 30.44
C ASP A 352 -20.69 -15.51 30.37
N MET A 353 -20.42 -14.26 29.99
CA MET A 353 -21.43 -13.22 29.90
C MET A 353 -21.65 -12.78 28.47
N LYS A 354 -22.80 -13.15 27.94
CA LYS A 354 -23.25 -12.77 26.61
C LYS A 354 -23.89 -11.37 26.64
N LEU A 355 -23.46 -10.49 25.75
CA LEU A 355 -24.10 -9.19 25.51
C LEU A 355 -25.27 -9.38 24.52
N ALA A 356 -26.50 -9.34 25.00
CA ALA A 356 -27.69 -9.72 24.24
C ALA A 356 -27.94 -8.86 22.99
N GLU A 357 -27.67 -7.55 23.04
CA GLU A 357 -27.89 -6.60 21.96
C GLU A 357 -26.90 -6.74 20.79
N THR A 358 -25.89 -7.58 20.94
CA THR A 358 -24.78 -7.67 20.00
C THR A 358 -24.91 -8.76 18.94
N LYS A 359 -26.12 -9.31 18.74
CA LYS A 359 -26.38 -10.32 17.71
C LYS A 359 -26.02 -9.80 16.32
N GLY A 360 -25.21 -10.57 15.60
CA GLY A 360 -24.72 -10.18 14.27
C GLY A 360 -23.61 -9.12 14.33
N CYS A 361 -22.86 -9.10 15.43
CA CYS A 361 -21.68 -8.24 15.57
C CYS A 361 -20.71 -8.49 14.41
N GLN A 362 -20.30 -7.42 13.77
CA GLN A 362 -19.36 -7.45 12.64
C GLN A 362 -17.94 -7.13 13.09
N LEU A 363 -17.81 -6.27 14.09
CA LEU A 363 -16.52 -5.76 14.53
C LEU A 363 -16.60 -5.29 15.98
N ILE A 364 -15.54 -5.53 16.73
CA ILE A 364 -15.31 -4.95 18.06
C ILE A 364 -13.97 -4.21 18.08
N THR A 365 -13.87 -3.20 18.92
CA THR A 365 -12.60 -2.56 19.29
C THR A 365 -12.65 -2.07 20.72
N THR A 366 -11.50 -2.01 21.37
CA THR A 366 -11.35 -1.45 22.70
C THR A 366 -10.53 -0.16 22.65
N GLY A 367 -10.73 0.70 23.63
CA GLY A 367 -9.97 1.92 23.77
C GLY A 367 -10.12 2.55 25.14
N ALA A 368 -9.18 3.44 25.48
CA ALA A 368 -9.24 4.24 26.68
C ALA A 368 -9.72 5.66 26.33
N LEU A 369 -10.66 6.17 27.09
CA LEU A 369 -11.12 7.57 26.99
C LEU A 369 -10.50 8.38 28.13
N ARG A 370 -10.18 9.65 27.86
CA ARG A 370 -9.57 10.54 28.87
C ARG A 370 -10.39 10.70 30.15
N LYS A 371 -11.73 10.62 30.00
CA LYS A 371 -12.68 10.78 31.12
C LYS A 371 -13.06 9.46 31.79
N SER A 372 -12.62 8.32 31.28
CA SER A 372 -12.89 7.00 31.86
C SER A 372 -11.62 6.34 32.32
N SER A 373 -11.62 5.84 33.57
CA SER A 373 -10.52 5.01 34.09
C SER A 373 -10.58 3.57 33.58
N SER A 374 -11.72 3.15 33.03
CA SER A 374 -12.01 1.80 32.55
C SER A 374 -11.79 1.69 31.08
N THR A 375 -11.52 0.47 30.63
CA THR A 375 -11.49 0.15 29.19
C THR A 375 -12.91 0.28 28.62
N CYS A 376 -13.03 0.98 27.49
CA CYS A 376 -14.27 1.09 26.75
C CYS A 376 -14.26 0.09 25.59
N LEU A 377 -15.41 -0.58 25.40
CA LEU A 377 -15.67 -1.52 24.31
C LEU A 377 -16.68 -0.90 23.34
N PHE A 378 -16.35 -0.96 22.06
CA PHE A 378 -17.19 -0.53 20.96
C PHE A 378 -17.57 -1.72 20.12
N VAL A 379 -18.88 -1.92 19.92
CA VAL A 379 -19.45 -3.09 19.22
C VAL A 379 -20.26 -2.62 18.02
N ALA A 380 -19.82 -2.94 16.82
CA ALA A 380 -20.51 -2.58 15.59
C ALA A 380 -21.47 -3.68 15.14
N VAL A 381 -22.74 -3.30 14.97
CA VAL A 381 -23.78 -4.10 14.34
C VAL A 381 -24.39 -3.29 13.20
N LYS A 382 -24.02 -3.61 11.96
CA LYS A 382 -24.35 -2.84 10.76
C LYS A 382 -23.85 -1.38 10.86
N ARG A 383 -24.77 -0.42 10.97
CA ARG A 383 -24.49 1.02 11.10
C ARG A 383 -24.49 1.51 12.56
N GLN A 384 -24.82 0.65 13.49
CA GLN A 384 -24.97 1.01 14.89
C GLN A 384 -23.76 0.55 15.68
N VAL A 385 -23.23 1.41 16.53
CA VAL A 385 -22.11 1.10 17.42
C VAL A 385 -22.57 1.27 18.86
N PHE A 386 -22.58 0.18 19.60
CA PHE A 386 -22.87 0.17 21.03
C PHE A 386 -21.59 0.41 21.83
N CYS A 387 -21.65 1.30 22.81
CA CYS A 387 -20.51 1.70 23.62
C CYS A 387 -20.70 1.23 25.06
N TYR A 388 -19.75 0.46 25.56
CA TYR A 388 -19.76 -0.10 26.91
C TYR A 388 -18.50 0.30 27.69
N GLU A 389 -18.64 0.58 28.98
CA GLU A 389 -17.54 0.54 29.93
C GLU A 389 -17.39 -0.88 30.48
N ILE A 390 -16.16 -1.38 30.51
CA ILE A 390 -15.84 -2.70 31.06
C ILE A 390 -15.36 -2.56 32.50
N HIS A 391 -15.88 -3.40 33.39
CA HIS A 391 -15.57 -3.37 34.81
C HIS A 391 -15.05 -4.73 35.28
N ARG A 392 -14.17 -4.68 36.30
CA ARG A 392 -13.60 -5.90 36.88
C ARG A 392 -14.61 -6.68 37.75
N THR A 393 -15.62 -5.99 38.29
CA THR A 393 -16.65 -6.53 39.19
C THR A 393 -18.04 -6.35 38.58
N LYS A 394 -19.02 -7.12 39.06
CA LYS A 394 -20.41 -7.00 38.64
C LYS A 394 -20.99 -5.59 38.88
N PRO A 395 -21.72 -5.05 37.92
CA PRO A 395 -21.89 -5.54 36.55
C PRO A 395 -20.60 -5.36 35.74
N PHE A 396 -20.17 -6.42 35.05
CA PHE A 396 -18.90 -6.43 34.29
C PHE A 396 -18.88 -5.49 33.11
N HIS A 397 -20.03 -4.97 32.70
CA HIS A 397 -20.18 -3.98 31.64
C HIS A 397 -21.32 -3.02 31.94
N LYS A 398 -21.21 -1.80 31.43
CA LYS A 398 -22.24 -0.79 31.47
C LYS A 398 -22.32 -0.09 30.12
N LYS A 399 -23.47 -0.17 29.47
CA LYS A 399 -23.72 0.60 28.26
C LYS A 399 -23.88 2.07 28.60
N PHE A 400 -23.16 2.96 27.91
CA PHE A 400 -23.19 4.39 28.18
C PHE A 400 -23.56 5.23 26.96
N SER A 401 -23.44 4.70 25.75
CA SER A 401 -23.76 5.42 24.51
C SER A 401 -24.10 4.46 23.36
N GLU A 402 -24.79 5.02 22.37
CA GLU A 402 -24.97 4.42 21.05
C GLU A 402 -24.59 5.45 20.00
N ILE A 403 -23.87 5.03 18.96
CA ILE A 403 -23.41 5.91 17.90
C ILE A 403 -23.95 5.36 16.58
N GLN A 404 -24.51 6.24 15.77
CA GLN A 404 -24.94 5.91 14.42
C GLN A 404 -23.85 6.26 13.42
N ALA A 405 -23.29 5.25 12.74
CA ALA A 405 -22.30 5.43 11.69
C ALA A 405 -22.92 5.87 10.36
N PRO A 406 -22.21 6.60 9.51
CA PRO A 406 -22.70 7.02 8.20
C PRO A 406 -23.00 5.86 7.26
N GLY A 407 -22.29 4.76 7.38
CA GLY A 407 -22.45 3.53 6.60
C GLY A 407 -22.28 2.28 7.46
N THR A 408 -22.41 1.09 6.85
CA THR A 408 -22.09 -0.17 7.51
C THR A 408 -20.62 -0.18 7.91
N VAL A 409 -20.36 -0.42 9.19
CA VAL A 409 -19.01 -0.33 9.77
C VAL A 409 -18.15 -1.47 9.25
N GLN A 410 -17.00 -1.12 8.69
CA GLN A 410 -15.99 -2.07 8.21
C GLN A 410 -14.75 -2.07 9.08
N TRP A 411 -14.47 -0.97 9.78
CA TRP A 411 -13.32 -0.81 10.67
C TRP A 411 -13.60 0.26 11.72
N MET A 412 -13.00 0.13 12.91
CA MET A 412 -13.08 1.11 14.00
C MET A 412 -11.76 1.20 14.78
N ALA A 413 -11.45 2.39 15.26
CA ALA A 413 -10.43 2.62 16.28
C ALA A 413 -10.75 3.88 17.09
N VAL A 414 -10.24 3.95 18.31
CA VAL A 414 -10.36 5.13 19.18
C VAL A 414 -9.17 6.06 18.94
N PHE A 415 -9.43 7.28 18.50
CA PHE A 415 -8.45 8.34 18.37
C PHE A 415 -8.76 9.47 19.36
N LYS A 416 -7.93 9.58 20.40
CA LYS A 416 -8.18 10.49 21.52
C LYS A 416 -9.55 10.18 22.15
N ASP A 417 -10.52 11.09 22.09
CA ASP A 417 -11.87 10.88 22.64
C ASP A 417 -12.94 10.73 21.55
N LYS A 418 -12.53 10.38 20.33
CA LYS A 418 -13.43 10.15 19.18
C LYS A 418 -13.27 8.72 18.66
N LEU A 419 -14.35 8.17 18.15
CA LEU A 419 -14.36 6.91 17.45
C LEU A 419 -14.16 7.16 15.95
N CYS A 420 -13.06 6.68 15.39
CA CYS A 420 -12.87 6.64 13.95
C CYS A 420 -13.57 5.40 13.39
N VAL A 421 -14.44 5.58 12.43
CA VAL A 421 -15.22 4.52 11.79
C VAL A 421 -14.92 4.52 10.31
N GLY A 422 -14.52 3.37 9.78
CA GLY A 422 -14.41 3.12 8.34
C GLY A 422 -15.66 2.44 7.80
N TYR A 423 -16.12 2.88 6.65
CA TYR A 423 -17.26 2.35 5.91
C TYR A 423 -16.99 2.45 4.40
N LEU A 424 -17.89 1.96 3.58
CA LEU A 424 -17.65 1.93 2.14
C LEU A 424 -17.32 3.34 1.62
N SER A 425 -16.14 3.48 1.03
CA SER A 425 -15.58 4.71 0.46
C SER A 425 -15.41 5.88 1.45
N GLY A 426 -15.36 5.63 2.75
CA GLY A 426 -15.27 6.72 3.70
C GLY A 426 -14.75 6.36 5.08
N PHE A 427 -14.31 7.39 5.80
CA PHE A 427 -13.96 7.37 7.20
C PHE A 427 -14.53 8.59 7.89
N SER A 428 -14.99 8.44 9.13
CA SER A 428 -15.50 9.54 9.95
C SER A 428 -15.02 9.44 11.38
N LEU A 429 -14.72 10.59 11.97
CA LEU A 429 -14.46 10.73 13.41
C LEU A 429 -15.78 11.11 14.09
N LEU A 430 -16.31 10.22 14.90
CA LEU A 430 -17.57 10.36 15.59
C LEU A 430 -17.33 10.69 17.06
N PRO A 431 -18.07 11.64 17.67
CA PRO A 431 -17.98 11.91 19.09
C PRO A 431 -18.51 10.69 19.86
N ILE A 432 -17.79 10.26 20.90
CA ILE A 432 -18.21 9.16 21.76
C ILE A 432 -19.14 9.64 22.87
N GLN A 433 -18.91 10.86 23.36
CA GLN A 433 -19.72 11.48 24.40
C GLN A 433 -19.92 12.98 24.11
N GLY A 434 -21.11 13.49 24.44
CA GLY A 434 -21.46 14.92 24.30
C GLY A 434 -21.85 15.32 22.87
N ASP A 435 -22.09 16.61 22.69
CA ASP A 435 -22.59 17.21 21.43
C ASP A 435 -21.45 17.58 20.46
N GLY A 436 -20.39 16.78 20.45
CA GLY A 436 -19.27 16.97 19.54
C GLY A 436 -19.68 16.81 18.06
N GLN A 437 -19.11 17.64 17.21
CA GLN A 437 -19.36 17.53 15.76
C GLN A 437 -18.62 16.31 15.18
N SER A 438 -19.33 15.55 14.35
CA SER A 438 -18.71 14.50 13.51
C SER A 438 -17.86 15.13 12.41
N ILE A 439 -16.73 14.53 12.11
CA ILE A 439 -15.81 14.98 11.05
C ILE A 439 -15.73 13.87 10.01
N ASN A 440 -16.09 14.20 8.77
CA ASN A 440 -15.84 13.29 7.65
C ASN A 440 -14.39 13.43 7.19
N LEU A 441 -13.59 12.38 7.33
CA LEU A 441 -12.20 12.35 6.90
C LEU A 441 -12.03 12.20 5.37
N VAL A 442 -13.12 11.97 4.64
CA VAL A 442 -13.17 12.11 3.20
C VAL A 442 -14.10 13.28 2.90
N ASN A 443 -13.55 14.49 2.87
CA ASN A 443 -14.35 15.71 2.71
C ASN A 443 -15.00 15.74 1.32
N PRO A 444 -16.34 15.74 1.22
CA PRO A 444 -17.03 15.72 -0.06
C PRO A 444 -16.85 17.01 -0.88
N ASN A 445 -16.39 18.09 -0.23
CA ASN A 445 -16.12 19.37 -0.88
C ASN A 445 -14.68 19.48 -1.40
N ASP A 446 -13.84 18.46 -1.18
CA ASP A 446 -12.49 18.42 -1.74
C ASP A 446 -12.51 17.74 -3.11
N PRO A 447 -12.29 18.51 -4.21
CA PRO A 447 -12.32 17.94 -5.56
C PRO A 447 -11.29 16.84 -5.78
N SER A 448 -10.18 16.88 -5.05
CA SER A 448 -9.10 15.90 -5.18
C SER A 448 -9.44 14.53 -4.57
N LEU A 449 -10.54 14.44 -3.80
CA LEU A 449 -11.04 13.19 -3.18
C LEU A 449 -12.35 12.67 -3.80
N ILE A 450 -12.94 13.38 -4.77
CA ILE A 450 -14.22 12.99 -5.40
C ILE A 450 -14.15 11.57 -5.99
N PHE A 451 -12.98 11.15 -6.47
CA PHE A 451 -12.79 9.81 -7.02
C PHE A 451 -13.10 8.69 -6.02
N LEU A 452 -12.94 8.93 -4.72
CA LEU A 452 -13.30 7.96 -3.68
C LEU A 452 -14.81 7.72 -3.61
N SER A 453 -15.62 8.75 -3.88
CA SER A 453 -17.08 8.63 -3.87
C SER A 453 -17.64 8.02 -5.17
N GLN A 454 -16.90 8.09 -6.27
CA GLN A 454 -17.31 7.56 -7.57
C GLN A 454 -17.13 6.04 -7.69
N GLN A 455 -16.40 5.43 -6.75
CA GLN A 455 -16.11 4.01 -6.70
C GLN A 455 -16.39 3.47 -5.31
N SER A 456 -16.67 2.17 -5.25
CA SER A 456 -16.84 1.48 -3.97
C SER A 456 -15.52 0.90 -3.49
N PHE A 457 -14.92 1.54 -2.49
CA PHE A 457 -13.70 1.07 -1.85
C PHE A 457 -14.00 0.62 -0.42
N ASP A 458 -13.62 -0.61 -0.08
CA ASP A 458 -13.69 -1.08 1.30
C ASP A 458 -12.67 -0.33 2.17
N ALA A 459 -13.12 0.10 3.35
CA ALA A 459 -12.26 0.72 4.35
C ALA A 459 -11.54 -0.36 5.16
N LEU A 460 -10.22 -0.34 5.16
CA LEU A 460 -9.41 -1.34 5.87
C LEU A 460 -8.94 -0.83 7.24
N CYS A 461 -8.38 0.36 7.28
CA CYS A 461 -7.95 1.00 8.52
C CYS A 461 -7.64 2.49 8.30
N ALA A 462 -7.52 3.23 9.39
CA ALA A 462 -6.95 4.57 9.41
C ALA A 462 -5.81 4.63 10.42
N VAL A 463 -4.75 5.35 10.09
CA VAL A 463 -3.60 5.56 10.96
C VAL A 463 -3.45 7.05 11.23
N GLU A 464 -3.50 7.45 12.51
CA GLU A 464 -3.16 8.81 12.89
C GLU A 464 -1.64 8.99 12.85
N LEU A 465 -1.18 9.88 12.00
CA LEU A 465 0.23 10.25 11.87
C LEU A 465 0.55 11.46 12.77
N SER A 466 1.82 11.81 12.88
CA SER A 466 2.22 13.06 13.55
C SER A 466 1.61 14.26 12.82
N ASN A 467 1.28 15.34 13.56
CA ASN A 467 0.76 16.60 13.03
C ASN A 467 -0.69 16.59 12.52
N GLU A 468 -1.57 15.80 13.17
CA GLU A 468 -3.01 15.75 12.83
C GLU A 468 -3.29 15.32 11.37
N GLU A 469 -2.40 14.56 10.79
CA GLU A 469 -2.55 13.94 9.49
C GLU A 469 -2.97 12.48 9.66
N PHE A 470 -3.85 12.01 8.80
CA PHE A 470 -4.33 10.62 8.77
C PHE A 470 -3.97 9.95 7.45
N LEU A 471 -3.55 8.70 7.54
CA LEU A 471 -3.49 7.80 6.39
C LEU A 471 -4.75 6.93 6.39
N LEU A 472 -5.61 7.14 5.42
CA LEU A 472 -6.81 6.32 5.19
C LEU A 472 -6.48 5.20 4.23
N CYS A 473 -6.56 3.96 4.70
CA CYS A 473 -6.26 2.76 3.93
C CYS A 473 -7.53 2.13 3.40
N PHE A 474 -7.70 2.13 2.10
CA PHE A 474 -8.77 1.44 1.38
C PHE A 474 -8.24 0.15 0.72
N SER A 475 -9.12 -0.69 0.24
CA SER A 475 -8.78 -1.97 -0.39
C SER A 475 -7.78 -1.85 -1.56
N HIS A 476 -7.73 -0.71 -2.24
CA HIS A 476 -6.91 -0.51 -3.44
C HIS A 476 -5.78 0.50 -3.25
N MET A 477 -5.92 1.40 -2.29
CA MET A 477 -4.96 2.49 -2.08
C MET A 477 -5.02 3.07 -0.67
N GLY A 478 -3.99 3.83 -0.32
CA GLY A 478 -3.96 4.71 0.84
C GLY A 478 -3.95 6.18 0.44
N VAL A 479 -4.69 7.01 1.17
CA VAL A 479 -4.82 8.45 0.93
C VAL A 479 -4.49 9.21 2.21
N TYR A 480 -3.69 10.26 2.09
CA TYR A 480 -3.36 11.14 3.20
C TYR A 480 -4.33 12.31 3.29
N VAL A 481 -4.88 12.53 4.47
CA VAL A 481 -5.82 13.63 4.74
C VAL A 481 -5.45 14.37 6.04
N ASP A 482 -5.86 15.63 6.12
CA ASP A 482 -5.74 16.45 7.34
C ASP A 482 -6.90 16.19 8.32
N SER A 483 -6.87 16.84 9.47
CA SER A 483 -7.92 16.73 10.51
C SER A 483 -9.30 17.27 10.08
N GLN A 484 -9.39 17.97 8.94
CA GLN A 484 -10.63 18.42 8.32
C GLN A 484 -11.09 17.52 7.17
N GLY A 485 -10.38 16.43 6.92
CA GLY A 485 -10.67 15.48 5.86
C GLY A 485 -10.29 15.96 4.46
N ARG A 486 -9.45 17.00 4.36
CA ARG A 486 -8.92 17.46 3.08
C ARG A 486 -7.63 16.73 2.76
N ARG A 487 -7.39 16.50 1.49
CA ARG A 487 -6.18 15.83 1.04
C ARG A 487 -4.93 16.60 1.47
N SER A 488 -4.03 15.94 2.17
CA SER A 488 -2.78 16.55 2.68
C SER A 488 -1.57 16.28 1.79
N ARG A 489 -1.55 15.13 1.08
CA ARG A 489 -0.49 14.79 0.13
C ARG A 489 -1.08 14.43 -1.22
N MET A 490 -0.48 14.91 -2.29
CA MET A 490 -0.97 14.71 -3.66
C MET A 490 -0.82 13.29 -4.18
N GLN A 491 0.01 12.47 -3.52
CA GLN A 491 0.27 11.09 -3.91
C GLN A 491 -0.55 10.12 -3.07
N GLU A 492 -1.15 9.13 -3.72
CA GLU A 492 -1.71 7.95 -3.08
C GLU A 492 -0.63 6.88 -2.85
N LEU A 493 -0.85 6.05 -1.83
CA LEU A 493 -0.15 4.79 -1.68
C LEU A 493 -0.90 3.72 -2.45
N MET A 494 -0.31 3.20 -3.51
CA MET A 494 -0.90 2.12 -4.29
C MET A 494 -0.41 0.77 -3.77
N TRP A 495 -1.34 -0.12 -3.48
CA TRP A 495 -1.02 -1.45 -2.99
C TRP A 495 -0.66 -2.37 -4.16
N PRO A 496 0.45 -3.14 -4.09
CA PRO A 496 0.80 -4.12 -5.13
C PRO A 496 -0.17 -5.32 -5.15
N ALA A 497 -0.83 -5.59 -4.04
CA ALA A 497 -1.90 -6.57 -3.89
C ALA A 497 -2.91 -6.04 -2.87
N THR A 498 -4.14 -6.57 -2.85
CA THR A 498 -5.17 -6.17 -1.88
C THR A 498 -4.69 -6.50 -0.47
N PRO A 499 -4.55 -5.49 0.43
CA PRO A 499 -4.19 -5.74 1.82
C PRO A 499 -5.30 -6.51 2.55
N VAL A 500 -4.91 -7.34 3.48
CA VAL A 500 -5.84 -8.11 4.33
C VAL A 500 -6.10 -7.36 5.66
N ALA A 501 -5.05 -6.78 6.21
CA ALA A 501 -5.08 -6.02 7.45
C ALA A 501 -3.91 -5.03 7.50
N CYS A 502 -3.99 -4.09 8.43
CA CYS A 502 -2.87 -3.20 8.77
C CYS A 502 -2.72 -3.08 10.29
#